data_ab8793e8a7e551ac14b87207daf6633d
#
_entry.id   ab8793e8a7e551ac14b87207daf6633d
#
_cell.length_a   1.000
_cell.length_b   1.000
_cell.length_c   1.000
_cell.angle_alpha   90.00
_cell.angle_beta   90.00
_cell.angle_gamma   90.00
#
_symmetry.space_group_name_H-M   'P 1'
#
loop_
_entity.id
_entity.type
_entity.pdbx_description
1 polymer ?
#
loop_
_entity_poly.entity_id
_entity_poly.type
_entity_poly.pdbx_seq_one_letter_code
_entity_poly.pdbx_strand_id
1 'polypeptide(L)'
;MYRLNYEQFDRDNQYIGNDLGAVMKEGKTVFKTWSPLATGVYLNLYLDGEGKSRLESLPMERLDHGVWYVEILRDLDGVFYTYTFEFDHKTRHETIDIYAKACGVNGNVGAVVNFKTTDPEGWDKVKKPKCRNACDAVVYECHVRDFSADSSSGVAPEHRGKYVAFADKGTKYQGVNTCIEHLKELGITHVHLLP
;
A
#
# COMPACT_ATOMS: atom_id res chain seq x y z
N MET A 1 -19.33 -26.38 -24.53
CA MET A 1 -19.12 -25.48 -23.43
C MET A 1 -18.78 -26.34 -22.21
N TYR A 2 -17.49 -26.45 -21.84
CA TYR A 2 -17.10 -27.21 -20.66
C TYR A 2 -17.60 -26.47 -19.43
N ARG A 3 -18.52 -27.05 -18.66
CA ARG A 3 -18.90 -26.51 -17.35
C ARG A 3 -17.74 -26.75 -16.38
N LEU A 4 -17.14 -25.67 -15.90
CA LEU A 4 -16.17 -25.72 -14.83
C LEU A 4 -16.85 -26.32 -13.60
N ASN A 5 -16.27 -27.39 -13.04
CA ASN A 5 -16.68 -27.89 -11.72
C ASN A 5 -16.02 -26.99 -10.66
N TYR A 6 -16.76 -26.02 -10.15
CA TYR A 6 -16.23 -25.03 -9.22
C TYR A 6 -15.68 -25.66 -7.92
N GLU A 7 -16.35 -26.67 -7.38
CA GLU A 7 -15.87 -27.33 -6.16
C GLU A 7 -14.52 -28.05 -6.37
N GLN A 8 -14.36 -28.69 -7.52
CA GLN A 8 -13.10 -29.32 -7.87
C GLN A 8 -12.04 -28.28 -8.16
N PHE A 9 -12.38 -27.21 -8.88
CA PHE A 9 -11.49 -26.11 -9.19
C PHE A 9 -10.97 -25.44 -7.92
N ASP A 10 -11.84 -25.18 -6.94
CA ASP A 10 -11.47 -24.57 -5.67
C ASP A 10 -10.53 -25.49 -4.87
N ARG A 11 -10.82 -26.77 -4.79
CA ARG A 11 -9.95 -27.74 -4.11
C ARG A 11 -8.55 -27.81 -4.74
N ASP A 12 -8.48 -27.81 -6.06
CA ASP A 12 -7.21 -27.98 -6.80
C ASP A 12 -6.38 -26.69 -6.79
N ASN A 13 -7.00 -25.53 -6.65
CA ASN A 13 -6.35 -24.24 -6.81
C ASN A 13 -6.37 -23.37 -5.53
N GLN A 14 -6.87 -23.87 -4.41
CA GLN A 14 -6.84 -23.14 -3.15
C GLN A 14 -5.40 -22.99 -2.66
N TYR A 15 -4.94 -21.73 -2.56
CA TYR A 15 -3.66 -21.40 -1.97
C TYR A 15 -3.85 -20.80 -0.58
N ILE A 16 -3.27 -21.43 0.44
CA ILE A 16 -3.39 -21.02 1.85
C ILE A 16 -2.15 -20.29 2.36
N GLY A 17 -1.14 -20.07 1.52
CA GLY A 17 0.05 -19.30 1.86
C GLY A 17 -0.27 -17.81 2.07
N ASN A 18 0.58 -17.12 2.81
CA ASN A 18 0.47 -15.70 3.11
C ASN A 18 1.61 -14.87 2.48
N ASP A 19 2.25 -15.39 1.44
CA ASP A 19 3.47 -14.87 0.82
C ASP A 19 3.29 -14.48 -0.66
N LEU A 20 2.04 -14.19 -1.08
CA LEU A 20 1.76 -13.57 -2.38
C LEU A 20 2.22 -12.11 -2.40
N GLY A 21 2.56 -11.62 -3.59
CA GLY A 21 3.14 -10.30 -3.80
C GLY A 21 4.66 -10.34 -3.88
N ALA A 22 5.27 -9.15 -3.77
CA ALA A 22 6.71 -8.99 -3.70
C ALA A 22 7.20 -9.11 -2.25
N VAL A 23 8.13 -10.02 -2.00
CA VAL A 23 8.71 -10.27 -0.68
C VAL A 23 10.23 -10.18 -0.76
N MET A 24 10.79 -9.18 -0.09
CA MET A 24 12.24 -9.03 0.04
C MET A 24 12.77 -10.00 1.09
N LYS A 25 13.87 -10.67 0.75
CA LYS A 25 14.66 -11.54 1.63
C LYS A 25 16.11 -11.10 1.53
N GLU A 26 16.94 -11.60 2.43
CA GLU A 26 18.36 -11.26 2.40
C GLU A 26 19.00 -11.60 1.04
N GLY A 27 19.48 -10.57 0.34
CA GLY A 27 20.16 -10.67 -0.96
C GLY A 27 19.26 -11.03 -2.16
N LYS A 28 17.93 -11.12 -1.97
CA LYS A 28 17.01 -11.51 -3.06
C LYS A 28 15.60 -10.94 -2.87
N THR A 29 14.87 -10.87 -3.97
CA THR A 29 13.44 -10.53 -3.99
C THR A 29 12.65 -11.65 -4.66
N VAL A 30 11.60 -12.09 -3.99
CA VAL A 30 10.69 -13.15 -4.46
C VAL A 30 9.37 -12.53 -4.85
N PHE A 31 8.86 -12.90 -6.01
CA PHE A 31 7.55 -12.51 -6.49
C PHE A 31 6.67 -13.74 -6.63
N LYS A 32 5.47 -13.66 -6.07
CA LYS A 32 4.44 -14.68 -6.21
C LYS A 32 3.10 -14.04 -6.56
N THR A 33 2.39 -14.64 -7.50
CA THR A 33 1.00 -14.27 -7.79
C THR A 33 0.17 -15.50 -8.02
N TRP A 34 -1.15 -15.36 -7.87
CA TRP A 34 -2.08 -16.47 -8.05
C TRP A 34 -2.93 -16.22 -9.30
N SER A 35 -2.85 -17.12 -10.24
CA SER A 35 -3.64 -17.12 -11.47
C SER A 35 -3.75 -18.54 -12.04
N PRO A 36 -4.69 -19.35 -11.55
CA PRO A 36 -4.79 -20.78 -11.90
C PRO A 36 -5.16 -21.03 -13.35
N LEU A 37 -5.85 -20.07 -14.00
CA LEU A 37 -6.27 -20.19 -15.40
C LEU A 37 -5.24 -19.65 -16.40
N ALA A 38 -4.22 -18.94 -15.94
CA ALA A 38 -3.18 -18.45 -16.83
C ALA A 38 -2.36 -19.61 -17.43
N THR A 39 -1.98 -19.46 -18.69
CA THR A 39 -1.09 -20.38 -19.43
C THR A 39 0.35 -19.91 -19.39
N GLY A 40 0.60 -18.64 -19.03
CA GLY A 40 1.90 -18.04 -18.80
C GLY A 40 1.76 -16.77 -17.95
N VAL A 41 2.77 -16.47 -17.13
CA VAL A 41 2.85 -15.23 -16.37
C VAL A 41 4.26 -14.68 -16.50
N TYR A 42 4.36 -13.36 -16.67
CA TYR A 42 5.61 -12.64 -16.77
C TYR A 42 5.65 -11.53 -15.73
N LEU A 43 6.75 -11.42 -15.01
CA LEU A 43 7.06 -10.28 -14.16
C LEU A 43 7.71 -9.19 -15.01
N ASN A 44 7.16 -7.98 -15.01
CA ASN A 44 7.76 -6.81 -15.65
C ASN A 44 8.31 -5.88 -14.57
N LEU A 45 9.56 -5.46 -14.69
CA LEU A 45 10.20 -4.52 -13.77
C LEU A 45 10.37 -3.17 -14.44
N TYR A 46 10.24 -2.09 -13.65
CA TYR A 46 10.32 -0.70 -14.08
C TYR A 46 11.19 0.12 -13.13
N LEU A 47 11.88 1.13 -13.70
CA LEU A 47 12.67 2.09 -12.91
C LEU A 47 11.83 3.22 -12.33
N ASP A 48 10.67 3.51 -12.91
CA ASP A 48 9.84 4.64 -12.53
C ASP A 48 8.44 4.21 -12.09
N GLY A 49 7.83 5.03 -11.23
CA GLY A 49 6.49 4.80 -10.70
C GLY A 49 5.34 5.04 -11.69
N GLU A 50 5.63 5.49 -12.93
CA GLU A 50 4.63 5.65 -13.99
C GLU A 50 4.52 4.39 -14.87
N GLY A 51 5.48 3.45 -14.77
CA GLY A 51 5.53 2.23 -15.57
C GLY A 51 5.98 2.47 -17.02
N LYS A 52 6.74 3.54 -17.28
CA LYS A 52 7.21 3.91 -18.62
C LYS A 52 8.58 3.34 -18.95
N SER A 53 9.47 3.23 -17.96
CA SER A 53 10.86 2.78 -18.11
C SER A 53 10.99 1.33 -17.76
N ARG A 54 10.53 0.43 -18.64
CA ARG A 54 10.65 -1.03 -18.44
C ARG A 54 12.12 -1.45 -18.46
N LEU A 55 12.56 -2.12 -17.42
CA LEU A 55 13.90 -2.69 -17.28
C LEU A 55 13.98 -4.06 -17.96
N GLU A 56 13.11 -4.97 -17.54
CA GLU A 56 13.11 -6.35 -18.00
C GLU A 56 11.72 -6.98 -17.85
N SER A 57 11.51 -8.08 -18.56
CA SER A 57 10.35 -8.93 -18.44
C SER A 57 10.82 -10.38 -18.28
N LEU A 58 10.45 -11.03 -17.20
CA LEU A 58 10.93 -12.34 -16.79
C LEU A 58 9.78 -13.35 -16.75
N PRO A 59 9.91 -14.52 -17.38
CA PRO A 59 8.91 -15.58 -17.24
C PRO A 59 8.88 -16.07 -15.79
N MET A 60 7.68 -16.35 -15.30
CA MET A 60 7.48 -16.95 -13.99
C MET A 60 7.25 -18.45 -14.10
N GLU A 61 7.71 -19.19 -13.10
CA GLU A 61 7.49 -20.63 -12.97
C GLU A 61 6.11 -20.89 -12.35
N ARG A 62 5.39 -21.87 -12.92
CA ARG A 62 4.12 -22.31 -12.36
C ARG A 62 4.37 -23.33 -11.25
N LEU A 63 3.85 -23.05 -10.07
CA LEU A 63 3.82 -23.95 -8.92
C LEU A 63 2.44 -24.59 -8.77
N ASP A 64 2.30 -25.44 -7.75
CA ASP A 64 1.02 -26.04 -7.38
C ASP A 64 -0.02 -24.98 -7.00
N HIS A 65 -1.29 -25.37 -7.01
CA HIS A 65 -2.44 -24.54 -6.63
C HIS A 65 -2.60 -23.23 -7.43
N GLY A 66 -2.10 -23.18 -8.66
CA GLY A 66 -2.26 -22.01 -9.53
C GLY A 66 -1.37 -20.81 -9.18
N VAL A 67 -0.35 -21.01 -8.37
CA VAL A 67 0.64 -19.99 -8.00
C VAL A 67 1.71 -19.89 -9.08
N TRP A 68 2.16 -18.66 -9.33
CA TRP A 68 3.29 -18.36 -10.20
C TRP A 68 4.40 -17.71 -9.38
N TYR A 69 5.64 -18.03 -9.66
CA TYR A 69 6.80 -17.69 -8.86
C TYR A 69 7.98 -17.26 -9.72
N VAL A 70 8.72 -16.28 -9.26
CA VAL A 70 10.07 -15.97 -9.72
C VAL A 70 10.91 -15.41 -8.57
N GLU A 71 12.16 -15.78 -8.51
CA GLU A 71 13.16 -15.28 -7.58
C GLU A 71 14.25 -14.52 -8.33
N ILE A 72 14.60 -13.33 -7.84
CA ILE A 72 15.65 -12.50 -8.39
C ILE A 72 16.71 -12.31 -7.31
N LEU A 73 17.94 -12.75 -7.59
CA LEU A 73 19.07 -12.67 -6.66
C LEU A 73 19.63 -11.25 -6.57
N ARG A 74 18.74 -10.30 -6.31
CA ARG A 74 19.03 -8.87 -6.09
C ARG A 74 18.04 -8.31 -5.08
N ASP A 75 18.48 -7.31 -4.33
CA ASP A 75 17.62 -6.39 -3.60
C ASP A 75 16.98 -5.43 -4.61
N LEU A 76 15.66 -5.41 -4.66
CA LEU A 76 14.88 -4.58 -5.59
C LEU A 76 14.10 -3.48 -4.87
N ASP A 77 14.55 -3.05 -3.67
CA ASP A 77 13.92 -1.91 -2.98
C ASP A 77 13.84 -0.69 -3.88
N GLY A 78 12.64 -0.09 -3.98
CA GLY A 78 12.36 1.05 -4.85
C GLY A 78 12.11 0.73 -6.33
N VAL A 79 12.20 -0.54 -6.74
CA VAL A 79 11.85 -0.96 -8.11
C VAL A 79 10.35 -1.16 -8.21
N PHE A 80 9.78 -0.80 -9.36
CA PHE A 80 8.35 -0.96 -9.64
C PHE A 80 8.10 -2.18 -10.51
N TYR A 81 6.88 -2.74 -10.44
CA TYR A 81 6.56 -3.96 -11.18
C TYR A 81 5.08 -4.10 -11.54
N THR A 82 4.84 -4.92 -12.56
CA THR A 82 3.53 -5.44 -12.95
C THR A 82 3.63 -6.91 -13.30
N TYR A 83 2.49 -7.56 -13.48
CA TYR A 83 2.43 -8.88 -14.09
C TYR A 83 1.73 -8.81 -15.44
N THR A 84 2.25 -9.55 -16.43
CA THR A 84 1.53 -9.88 -17.66
C THR A 84 1.03 -11.31 -17.57
N PHE A 85 -0.28 -11.48 -17.60
CA PHE A 85 -0.93 -12.79 -17.65
C PHE A 85 -1.27 -13.15 -19.09
N GLU A 86 -0.93 -14.39 -19.48
CA GLU A 86 -1.25 -14.96 -20.77
C GLU A 86 -2.34 -16.02 -20.59
N PHE A 87 -3.38 -15.96 -21.41
CA PHE A 87 -4.46 -16.93 -21.44
C PHE A 87 -4.56 -17.54 -22.84
N ASP A 88 -4.88 -18.83 -22.93
CA ASP A 88 -5.02 -19.56 -24.19
C ASP A 88 -3.80 -19.42 -25.12
N HIS A 89 -2.60 -19.19 -24.57
CA HIS A 89 -1.35 -18.93 -25.29
C HIS A 89 -1.41 -17.75 -26.28
N LYS A 90 -2.36 -16.85 -26.13
CA LYS A 90 -2.61 -15.73 -27.10
C LYS A 90 -2.94 -14.41 -26.43
N THR A 91 -3.92 -14.41 -25.53
CA THR A 91 -4.42 -13.18 -24.93
C THR A 91 -3.53 -12.79 -23.76
N ARG A 92 -2.99 -11.57 -23.80
CA ARG A 92 -2.11 -11.03 -22.77
C ARG A 92 -2.72 -9.81 -22.11
N HIS A 93 -2.72 -9.79 -20.80
CA HIS A 93 -3.17 -8.65 -19.98
C HIS A 93 -2.08 -8.28 -18.99
N GLU A 94 -1.59 -7.06 -19.09
CA GLU A 94 -0.70 -6.48 -18.09
C GLU A 94 -1.52 -5.75 -17.02
N THR A 95 -1.22 -6.01 -15.75
CA THR A 95 -1.92 -5.40 -14.62
C THR A 95 -1.00 -5.26 -13.41
N ILE A 96 -1.39 -4.35 -12.52
CA ILE A 96 -0.77 -4.25 -11.20
C ILE A 96 -1.04 -5.53 -10.39
N ASP A 97 -0.15 -5.83 -9.47
CA ASP A 97 -0.32 -6.90 -8.48
C ASP A 97 -1.36 -6.50 -7.43
N ILE A 98 -2.40 -7.31 -7.26
CA ILE A 98 -3.42 -7.10 -6.22
C ILE A 98 -2.88 -7.27 -4.79
N TYR A 99 -1.72 -7.90 -4.64
CA TYR A 99 -1.00 -8.07 -3.38
C TYR A 99 0.13 -7.05 -3.19
N ALA A 100 0.22 -6.03 -4.07
CA ALA A 100 1.21 -4.96 -3.93
C ALA A 100 1.02 -4.21 -2.61
N LYS A 101 2.09 -4.08 -1.83
CA LYS A 101 2.08 -3.38 -0.53
C LYS A 101 2.32 -1.88 -0.66
N ALA A 102 2.82 -1.46 -1.81
CA ALA A 102 2.98 -0.07 -2.21
C ALA A 102 2.80 0.06 -3.72
N CYS A 103 2.46 1.24 -4.19
CA CYS A 103 2.16 1.50 -5.59
C CYS A 103 2.90 2.73 -6.10
N GLY A 104 3.14 2.77 -7.40
CA GLY A 104 3.57 3.94 -8.12
C GLY A 104 2.42 4.93 -8.39
N VAL A 105 2.64 5.84 -9.34
CA VAL A 105 1.72 6.92 -9.68
C VAL A 105 0.36 6.34 -10.12
N ASN A 106 -0.70 6.85 -9.53
CA ASN A 106 -2.10 6.45 -9.81
C ASN A 106 -2.38 4.95 -9.65
N GLY A 107 -1.52 4.20 -8.95
CA GLY A 107 -1.70 2.77 -8.78
C GLY A 107 -1.51 1.94 -10.05
N ASN A 108 -0.79 2.45 -11.04
CA ASN A 108 -0.56 1.73 -12.31
C ASN A 108 0.45 0.60 -12.21
N VAL A 109 1.40 0.70 -11.28
CA VAL A 109 2.45 -0.27 -11.01
C VAL A 109 2.57 -0.53 -9.52
N GLY A 110 2.89 -1.75 -9.12
CA GLY A 110 3.28 -2.08 -7.75
C GLY A 110 4.70 -1.60 -7.46
N ALA A 111 5.04 -1.42 -6.19
CA ALA A 111 6.39 -1.08 -5.76
C ALA A 111 6.94 -2.11 -4.78
N VAL A 112 8.19 -2.48 -4.95
CA VAL A 112 8.94 -3.28 -3.97
C VAL A 112 9.43 -2.34 -2.89
N VAL A 113 9.07 -2.58 -1.64
CA VAL A 113 9.42 -1.69 -0.52
C VAL A 113 9.97 -2.48 0.66
N ASN A 114 11.11 -2.04 1.15
CA ASN A 114 11.67 -2.50 2.41
C ASN A 114 11.06 -1.72 3.58
N PHE A 115 10.03 -2.26 4.20
CA PHE A 115 9.36 -1.59 5.33
C PHE A 115 10.27 -1.33 6.54
N LYS A 116 11.43 -2.01 6.65
CA LYS A 116 12.39 -1.73 7.73
C LYS A 116 13.08 -0.38 7.61
N THR A 117 13.09 0.19 6.39
CA THR A 117 13.72 1.48 6.11
C THR A 117 12.73 2.64 6.03
N THR A 118 11.41 2.37 6.12
CA THR A 118 10.36 3.38 5.99
C THR A 118 9.96 4.04 7.31
N ASP A 119 10.29 3.43 8.44
CA ASP A 119 9.95 3.96 9.74
C ASP A 119 10.77 5.22 10.05
N PRO A 120 10.13 6.34 10.44
CA PRO A 120 10.84 7.54 10.85
C PRO A 120 11.61 7.31 12.16
N GLU A 121 12.61 8.16 12.43
CA GLU A 121 13.38 8.09 13.66
C GLU A 121 12.49 8.15 14.90
N GLY A 122 12.68 7.20 15.82
CA GLY A 122 11.93 7.08 17.07
C GLY A 122 10.56 6.41 16.95
N TRP A 123 10.21 5.86 15.76
CA TRP A 123 8.93 5.14 15.56
C TRP A 123 8.75 3.97 16.52
N ASP A 124 9.81 3.25 16.83
CA ASP A 124 9.86 2.15 17.78
C ASP A 124 9.53 2.56 19.23
N LYS A 125 9.70 3.85 19.56
CA LYS A 125 9.41 4.44 20.89
C LYS A 125 7.97 4.94 21.01
N VAL A 126 7.23 5.04 19.90
CA VAL A 126 5.84 5.51 19.89
C VAL A 126 4.93 4.51 20.57
N LYS A 127 4.29 4.91 21.66
CA LYS A 127 3.29 4.10 22.35
C LYS A 127 1.90 4.51 21.92
N LYS A 128 1.14 3.56 21.35
CA LYS A 128 -0.28 3.78 21.04
C LYS A 128 -1.06 4.08 22.33
N PRO A 129 -1.85 5.16 22.39
CA PRO A 129 -2.79 5.39 23.49
C PRO A 129 -3.74 4.20 23.60
N LYS A 130 -4.04 3.80 24.85
CA LYS A 130 -5.01 2.73 25.09
C LYS A 130 -6.40 3.33 25.31
N CYS A 131 -7.37 2.96 24.48
CA CYS A 131 -8.79 3.12 24.77
C CYS A 131 -9.25 1.91 25.62
N ARG A 132 -9.89 2.14 26.77
CA ARG A 132 -10.35 1.06 27.65
C ARG A 132 -11.51 0.29 27.03
N ASN A 133 -12.50 1.05 26.54
CA ASN A 133 -13.68 0.50 25.87
C ASN A 133 -13.92 1.26 24.57
N ALA A 134 -14.51 0.60 23.56
CA ALA A 134 -14.88 1.24 22.31
C ALA A 134 -15.86 2.41 22.54
N CYS A 135 -16.72 2.32 23.54
CA CYS A 135 -17.70 3.36 23.90
C CYS A 135 -17.06 4.64 24.48
N ASP A 136 -15.79 4.57 24.91
CA ASP A 136 -15.05 5.74 25.41
C ASP A 136 -14.40 6.53 24.26
N ALA A 137 -14.51 6.05 23.02
CA ALA A 137 -13.96 6.70 21.86
C ALA A 137 -14.83 7.89 21.43
N VAL A 138 -14.23 9.08 21.38
CA VAL A 138 -14.80 10.28 20.77
C VAL A 138 -14.08 10.52 19.48
N VAL A 139 -14.76 10.26 18.35
CA VAL A 139 -14.18 10.31 17.01
C VAL A 139 -14.54 11.65 16.36
N TYR A 140 -13.53 12.33 15.81
CA TYR A 140 -13.68 13.52 14.99
C TYR A 140 -13.23 13.21 13.57
N GLU A 141 -14.13 13.35 12.60
CA GLU A 141 -13.84 13.17 11.20
C GLU A 141 -13.48 14.51 10.57
N CYS A 142 -12.37 14.56 9.83
CA CYS A 142 -11.97 15.77 9.12
C CYS A 142 -11.16 15.45 7.85
N HIS A 143 -11.34 16.29 6.83
CA HIS A 143 -10.55 16.26 5.62
C HIS A 143 -9.19 16.92 5.87
N VAL A 144 -8.10 16.27 5.43
CA VAL A 144 -6.72 16.73 5.68
C VAL A 144 -6.49 18.17 5.22
N ARG A 145 -6.95 18.52 4.02
CA ARG A 145 -6.80 19.87 3.49
C ARG A 145 -7.61 20.89 4.28
N ASP A 146 -8.89 20.60 4.53
CA ASP A 146 -9.81 21.58 5.15
C ASP A 146 -9.45 21.86 6.60
N PHE A 147 -8.79 20.92 7.27
CA PHE A 147 -8.33 21.05 8.65
C PHE A 147 -7.47 22.29 8.88
N SER A 148 -6.68 22.71 7.88
CA SER A 148 -5.67 23.76 8.07
C SER A 148 -5.43 24.68 6.87
N ALA A 149 -6.18 24.56 5.78
CA ALA A 149 -5.94 25.30 4.54
C ALA A 149 -6.11 26.82 4.72
N ASP A 150 -7.06 27.24 5.54
CA ASP A 150 -7.33 28.66 5.80
C ASP A 150 -6.19 29.29 6.63
N SER A 151 -5.89 30.55 6.35
CA SER A 151 -4.86 31.31 7.05
C SER A 151 -5.19 31.53 8.53
N SER A 152 -6.46 31.54 8.91
CA SER A 152 -6.93 31.61 10.29
C SER A 152 -6.69 30.35 11.10
N SER A 153 -6.26 29.26 10.47
CA SER A 153 -5.87 28.04 11.18
C SER A 153 -4.71 28.25 12.16
N GLY A 154 -3.89 29.26 11.94
CA GLY A 154 -2.66 29.49 12.72
C GLY A 154 -1.53 28.50 12.42
N VAL A 155 -1.73 27.59 11.47
CA VAL A 155 -0.73 26.65 10.99
C VAL A 155 0.30 27.35 10.09
N ALA A 156 1.58 26.94 10.18
CA ALA A 156 2.64 27.47 9.34
C ALA A 156 2.26 27.38 7.85
N PRO A 157 2.47 28.45 7.04
CA PRO A 157 2.02 28.50 5.65
C PRO A 157 2.41 27.30 4.80
N GLU A 158 3.62 26.78 5.00
CA GLU A 158 4.17 25.62 4.30
C GLU A 158 3.53 24.28 4.68
N HIS A 159 2.86 24.23 5.85
CA HIS A 159 2.19 23.04 6.37
C HIS A 159 0.68 23.02 6.05
N ARG A 160 0.10 24.18 5.66
CA ARG A 160 -1.35 24.30 5.44
C ARG A 160 -1.87 23.33 4.40
N GLY A 161 -2.99 22.67 4.71
CA GLY A 161 -3.64 21.69 3.86
C GLY A 161 -2.88 20.37 3.69
N LYS A 162 -1.86 20.11 4.50
CA LYS A 162 -1.02 18.91 4.44
C LYS A 162 -1.12 18.10 5.74
N TYR A 163 -0.75 16.83 5.67
CA TYR A 163 -0.70 15.94 6.84
C TYR A 163 0.18 16.48 7.98
N VAL A 164 1.28 17.16 7.65
CA VAL A 164 2.21 17.73 8.63
C VAL A 164 1.54 18.77 9.52
N ALA A 165 0.45 19.41 9.08
CA ALA A 165 -0.31 20.38 9.87
C ALA A 165 -0.87 19.78 11.19
N PHE A 166 -1.10 18.49 11.26
CA PHE A 166 -1.51 17.80 12.48
C PHE A 166 -0.41 17.75 13.55
N ALA A 167 0.85 18.01 13.18
CA ALA A 167 1.98 18.06 14.09
C ALA A 167 2.26 19.49 14.61
N ASP A 168 1.67 20.54 14.03
CA ASP A 168 1.85 21.91 14.47
C ASP A 168 1.18 22.13 15.84
N LYS A 169 1.93 22.71 16.77
CA LYS A 169 1.51 22.92 18.16
C LYS A 169 1.25 24.39 18.44
N GLY A 170 0.34 24.65 19.39
CA GLY A 170 0.06 26.00 19.86
C GLY A 170 -0.64 26.89 18.84
N THR A 171 -1.29 26.29 17.84
CA THR A 171 -2.03 27.02 16.79
C THR A 171 -3.24 27.75 17.38
N LYS A 172 -3.40 29.04 17.02
CA LYS A 172 -4.45 29.89 17.53
C LYS A 172 -4.96 30.89 16.48
N TYR A 173 -6.20 31.30 16.63
CA TYR A 173 -6.80 32.43 15.93
C TYR A 173 -7.53 33.33 16.91
N GLN A 174 -7.19 34.61 16.95
CA GLN A 174 -7.76 35.61 17.88
C GLN A 174 -7.76 35.15 19.36
N GLY A 175 -6.72 34.42 19.78
CA GLY A 175 -6.60 33.91 21.14
C GLY A 175 -7.26 32.56 21.42
N VAL A 176 -8.05 32.02 20.47
CA VAL A 176 -8.73 30.71 20.58
C VAL A 176 -7.88 29.64 19.95
N ASN A 177 -7.78 28.47 20.59
CA ASN A 177 -7.06 27.34 20.05
C ASN A 177 -7.71 26.82 18.76
N THR A 178 -6.89 26.44 17.79
CA THR A 178 -7.31 25.90 16.50
C THR A 178 -6.65 24.54 16.26
N CYS A 179 -7.06 23.85 15.21
CA CYS A 179 -6.49 22.59 14.76
C CYS A 179 -6.33 21.55 15.89
N ILE A 180 -5.15 20.97 16.07
CA ILE A 180 -4.95 19.88 17.04
C ILE A 180 -5.17 20.34 18.50
N GLU A 181 -4.89 21.59 18.81
CA GLU A 181 -5.12 22.11 20.15
C GLU A 181 -6.62 22.26 20.47
N HIS A 182 -7.43 22.64 19.48
CA HIS A 182 -8.88 22.64 19.60
C HIS A 182 -9.45 21.24 19.80
N LEU A 183 -8.97 20.25 19.04
CA LEU A 183 -9.41 18.86 19.20
C LEU A 183 -9.10 18.31 20.60
N LYS A 184 -7.96 18.68 21.18
CA LYS A 184 -7.61 18.31 22.56
C LYS A 184 -8.57 18.95 23.57
N GLU A 185 -8.93 20.21 23.40
CA GLU A 185 -9.91 20.91 24.27
C GLU A 185 -11.29 20.24 24.21
N LEU A 186 -11.70 19.79 23.02
CA LEU A 186 -12.94 19.04 22.84
C LEU A 186 -12.91 17.63 23.47
N GLY A 187 -11.75 17.15 23.92
CA GLY A 187 -11.61 15.80 24.45
C GLY A 187 -11.66 14.71 23.39
N ILE A 188 -11.33 15.03 22.14
CA ILE A 188 -11.29 14.07 21.04
C ILE A 188 -10.19 13.03 21.30
N THR A 189 -10.53 11.77 21.18
CA THR A 189 -9.62 10.65 21.40
C THR A 189 -9.09 10.05 20.09
N HIS A 190 -9.87 10.16 19.02
CA HIS A 190 -9.54 9.59 17.70
C HIS A 190 -9.87 10.60 16.59
N VAL A 191 -8.95 10.76 15.66
CA VAL A 191 -9.18 11.54 14.44
C VAL A 191 -9.32 10.57 13.26
N HIS A 192 -10.46 10.63 12.57
CA HIS A 192 -10.71 9.90 11.34
C HIS A 192 -10.38 10.82 10.15
N LEU A 193 -9.29 10.53 9.47
CA LEU A 193 -8.81 11.35 8.36
C LEU A 193 -9.48 10.96 7.05
N LEU A 194 -9.98 11.98 6.33
CA LEU A 194 -10.34 11.91 4.92
C LEU A 194 -9.15 12.49 4.14
N PRO A 195 -8.38 11.65 3.41
CA PRO A 195 -7.18 12.07 2.68
C PRO A 195 -7.48 12.87 1.41
#